data_ae979bf856068d7805cb3f91844aff2e
#
_entry.id   ae979bf856068d7805cb3f91844aff2e
#
_cell.length_a   1.000
_cell.length_b   1.000
_cell.length_c   1.000
_cell.angle_alpha   90.00
_cell.angle_beta   90.00
_cell.angle_gamma   90.00
#
_symmetry.space_group_name_H-M   'P 1'
#
loop_
_entity.id
_entity.type
_entity.pdbx_description
1 polymer ?
#
loop_
_entity_poly.entity_id
_entity_poly.type
_entity_poly.pdbx_seq_one_letter_code
_entity_poly.pdbx_strand_id
1 'polypeptide(L)'
;MKHFLIFSLLSILISACQKQRKQLNRIDGNWKVELVRVLDGEGFTFYDSLPVGKIQINSESKKMNGRIDFDYSYFGLNQVLDSFVVDQASFSISEDGEHLFVYREMDTIDIRILLSSKKDLEFEYYDFQQYRLRRFALRKD
;
A
#
# COMPACT_ATOMS: atom_id res chain seq x y z
N MET A 1 19.58 -1.85 -37.82
CA MET A 1 18.24 -1.96 -37.18
C MET A 1 18.24 -2.81 -35.91
N LYS A 2 18.89 -3.99 -35.85
CA LYS A 2 18.89 -4.84 -34.63
C LYS A 2 19.46 -4.16 -33.36
N HIS A 3 20.50 -3.35 -33.48
CA HIS A 3 21.10 -2.66 -32.33
C HIS A 3 20.25 -1.53 -31.75
N PHE A 4 19.41 -0.89 -32.56
CA PHE A 4 18.51 0.17 -32.13
C PHE A 4 17.37 -0.38 -31.26
N LEU A 5 16.85 -1.57 -31.62
CA LEU A 5 15.82 -2.26 -30.84
C LEU A 5 16.32 -2.71 -29.47
N ILE A 6 17.56 -3.20 -29.37
CA ILE A 6 18.17 -3.63 -28.11
C ILE A 6 18.38 -2.43 -27.16
N PHE A 7 18.84 -1.28 -27.70
CA PHE A 7 19.04 -0.06 -26.92
C PHE A 7 17.72 0.51 -26.39
N SER A 8 16.67 0.47 -27.20
CA SER A 8 15.32 0.90 -26.79
C SER A 8 14.74 0.02 -25.69
N LEU A 9 14.90 -1.31 -25.78
CA LEU A 9 14.42 -2.24 -24.74
C LEU A 9 15.18 -2.05 -23.41
N LEU A 10 16.49 -1.83 -23.47
CA LEU A 10 17.34 -1.64 -22.29
C LEU A 10 16.99 -0.33 -21.55
N SER A 11 16.67 0.73 -22.28
CA SER A 11 16.27 2.01 -21.66
C SER A 11 14.92 1.94 -20.95
N ILE A 12 13.98 1.15 -21.43
CA ILE A 12 12.66 0.95 -20.77
C ILE A 12 12.82 0.18 -19.46
N LEU A 13 13.64 -0.87 -19.44
CA LEU A 13 13.90 -1.67 -18.23
C LEU A 13 14.59 -0.84 -17.12
N ILE A 14 15.53 0.01 -17.49
CA ILE A 14 16.23 0.89 -16.53
C ILE A 14 15.25 1.91 -15.92
N SER A 15 14.35 2.46 -16.72
CA SER A 15 13.36 3.44 -16.27
C SER A 15 12.35 2.85 -15.28
N ALA A 16 11.85 1.63 -15.54
CA ALA A 16 10.94 0.93 -14.64
C ALA A 16 11.58 0.65 -13.28
N CYS A 17 12.81 0.14 -13.29
CA CYS A 17 13.57 -0.15 -12.08
C CYS A 17 13.83 1.10 -11.22
N GLN A 18 14.06 2.25 -11.85
CA GLN A 18 14.21 3.53 -11.14
C GLN A 18 12.90 4.02 -10.52
N LYS A 19 11.76 3.83 -11.20
CA LYS A 19 10.46 4.22 -10.69
C LYS A 19 10.10 3.42 -9.44
N GLN A 20 10.27 2.10 -9.47
CA GLN A 20 10.05 1.22 -8.32
C GLN A 20 10.91 1.62 -7.11
N ARG A 21 12.22 1.81 -7.30
CA ARG A 21 13.13 2.23 -6.22
C ARG A 21 12.75 3.55 -5.61
N LYS A 22 12.40 4.53 -6.44
CA LYS A 22 11.95 5.83 -5.97
C LYS A 22 10.68 5.71 -5.13
N GLN A 23 9.75 4.86 -5.55
CA GLN A 23 8.51 4.62 -4.83
C GLN A 23 8.77 3.92 -3.50
N LEU A 24 9.58 2.84 -3.48
CA LEU A 24 9.96 2.15 -2.26
C LEU A 24 10.61 3.09 -1.24
N ASN A 25 11.54 3.93 -1.67
CA ASN A 25 12.17 4.91 -0.78
C ASN A 25 11.20 5.97 -0.22
N ARG A 26 10.08 6.22 -0.89
CA ARG A 26 9.06 7.16 -0.42
C ARG A 26 8.15 6.54 0.62
N ILE A 27 7.75 5.28 0.41
CA ILE A 27 6.83 4.58 1.31
C ILE A 27 7.54 3.98 2.52
N ASP A 28 8.86 3.84 2.48
CA ASP A 28 9.66 3.28 3.57
C ASP A 28 9.55 4.11 4.86
N GLY A 29 9.36 3.45 6.00
CA GLY A 29 9.34 4.06 7.32
C GLY A 29 8.10 3.77 8.15
N ASN A 30 7.92 4.56 9.22
CA ASN A 30 6.80 4.47 10.13
C ASN A 30 5.74 5.51 9.75
N TRP A 31 4.50 5.05 9.72
CA TRP A 31 3.35 5.83 9.30
C TRP A 31 2.25 5.77 10.34
N LYS A 32 1.82 6.94 10.82
CA LYS A 32 0.62 7.07 11.64
C LYS A 32 -0.61 7.05 10.73
N VAL A 33 -1.62 6.26 11.08
CA VAL A 33 -2.89 6.27 10.37
C VAL A 33 -3.72 7.46 10.86
N GLU A 34 -4.02 8.41 9.97
CA GLU A 34 -4.79 9.62 10.32
C GLU A 34 -6.27 9.48 9.97
N LEU A 35 -6.57 8.78 8.89
CA LEU A 35 -7.94 8.60 8.42
C LEU A 35 -8.10 7.24 7.76
N VAL A 36 -9.20 6.57 8.06
CA VAL A 36 -9.70 5.41 7.31
C VAL A 36 -11.05 5.76 6.72
N ARG A 37 -11.15 5.70 5.41
CA ARG A 37 -12.42 5.83 4.70
C ARG A 37 -12.85 4.47 4.19
N VAL A 38 -14.04 4.06 4.57
CA VAL A 38 -14.59 2.75 4.17
C VAL A 38 -15.78 2.95 3.24
N LEU A 39 -15.77 2.23 2.12
CA LEU A 39 -16.91 2.09 1.23
C LEU A 39 -17.48 0.68 1.43
N ASP A 40 -18.71 0.61 1.90
CA ASP A 40 -19.44 -0.65 2.03
C ASP A 40 -20.09 -1.04 0.70
N GLY A 41 -19.96 -2.32 0.30
CA GLY A 41 -20.45 -2.81 -1.00
C GLY A 41 -21.97 -2.80 -1.15
N GLU A 42 -22.73 -2.72 -0.06
CA GLU A 42 -24.18 -2.77 -0.11
C GLU A 42 -24.85 -1.39 -0.34
N GLY A 43 -24.14 -0.28 -0.20
CA GLY A 43 -24.83 1.01 -0.22
C GLY A 43 -24.06 2.24 -0.67
N PHE A 44 -22.89 2.13 -1.26
CA PHE A 44 -22.07 3.28 -1.66
C PHE A 44 -21.84 4.33 -0.53
N THR A 45 -21.90 3.89 0.70
CA THR A 45 -21.79 4.80 1.85
C THR A 45 -20.33 4.86 2.27
N PHE A 46 -19.70 6.00 1.99
CA PHE A 46 -18.41 6.32 2.58
C PHE A 46 -18.62 6.84 4.00
N TYR A 47 -17.84 6.33 4.92
CA TYR A 47 -17.71 6.93 6.23
C TYR A 47 -16.25 7.09 6.60
N ASP A 48 -15.95 8.19 7.26
CA ASP A 48 -14.62 8.50 7.75
C ASP A 48 -14.54 8.10 9.22
N SER A 49 -13.51 7.37 9.58
CA SER A 49 -13.21 7.00 10.96
C SER A 49 -11.84 7.56 11.36
N LEU A 50 -11.75 8.05 12.59
CA LEU A 50 -10.48 8.43 13.19
C LEU A 50 -9.84 7.18 13.79
N PRO A 51 -8.84 6.63 13.16
CA PRO A 51 -8.20 5.40 13.60
C PRO A 51 -7.17 5.68 14.69
N VAL A 52 -6.85 4.63 15.44
CA VAL A 52 -5.67 4.59 16.28
C VAL A 52 -4.76 3.51 15.74
N GLY A 53 -3.52 3.85 15.42
CA GLY A 53 -2.56 2.86 15.01
C GLY A 53 -1.51 3.37 14.03
N LYS A 54 -0.71 2.42 13.57
CA LYS A 54 0.44 2.68 12.72
C LYS A 54 0.60 1.60 11.66
N ILE A 55 1.32 1.97 10.61
CA ILE A 55 1.79 1.04 9.58
C ILE A 55 3.30 1.25 9.46
N GLN A 56 4.04 0.16 9.53
CA GLN A 56 5.48 0.18 9.35
C GLN A 56 5.86 -0.53 8.06
N ILE A 57 6.63 0.14 7.22
CA ILE A 57 7.10 -0.38 5.94
C ILE A 57 8.62 -0.37 5.95
N ASN A 58 9.21 -1.55 5.83
CA ASN A 58 10.66 -1.75 5.78
C ASN A 58 11.03 -2.26 4.39
N SER A 59 11.45 -1.38 3.52
CA SER A 59 11.73 -1.71 2.12
C SER A 59 13.17 -2.15 1.89
N GLU A 60 13.35 -3.15 1.01
CA GLU A 60 14.61 -3.55 0.45
C GLU A 60 14.69 -3.10 -1.02
N SER A 61 15.02 -1.84 -1.24
CA SER A 61 14.96 -1.21 -2.56
C SER A 61 15.82 -1.90 -3.63
N LYS A 62 16.85 -2.64 -3.25
CA LYS A 62 17.67 -3.44 -4.18
C LYS A 62 16.94 -4.68 -4.70
N LYS A 63 16.04 -5.24 -3.89
CA LYS A 63 15.28 -6.46 -4.20
C LYS A 63 13.86 -6.17 -4.67
N MET A 64 13.43 -4.91 -4.68
CA MET A 64 12.06 -4.47 -5.03
C MET A 64 10.98 -5.11 -4.16
N ASN A 65 11.29 -5.38 -2.91
CA ASN A 65 10.40 -5.99 -1.92
C ASN A 65 10.67 -5.41 -0.52
N GLY A 66 10.02 -5.97 0.48
CA GLY A 66 10.22 -5.60 1.87
C GLY A 66 9.29 -6.34 2.81
N ARG A 67 9.16 -5.78 4.01
CA ARG A 67 8.22 -6.23 5.03
C ARG A 67 7.31 -5.09 5.43
N ILE A 68 6.07 -5.44 5.76
CA ILE A 68 5.04 -4.50 6.18
C ILE A 68 4.31 -5.03 7.40
N ASP A 69 4.12 -4.13 8.37
CA ASP A 69 3.35 -4.38 9.57
C ASP A 69 2.15 -3.45 9.58
N PHE A 70 0.97 -3.99 9.80
CA PHE A 70 -0.24 -3.23 10.05
C PHE A 70 -0.66 -3.45 11.50
N ASP A 71 -0.87 -2.37 12.21
CA ASP A 71 -1.40 -2.39 13.56
C ASP A 71 -2.29 -1.15 13.73
N TYR A 72 -3.55 -1.27 13.36
CA TYR A 72 -4.51 -0.18 13.51
C TYR A 72 -5.90 -0.68 13.84
N SER A 73 -6.68 0.18 14.48
CA SER A 73 -8.10 -0.03 14.75
C SER A 73 -8.90 1.24 14.50
N TYR A 74 -10.15 1.08 14.13
CA TYR A 74 -11.08 2.18 13.88
C TYR A 74 -12.51 1.75 14.24
N PHE A 75 -13.38 2.72 14.46
CA PHE A 75 -14.80 2.45 14.70
C PHE A 75 -15.55 2.39 13.36
N GLY A 76 -16.21 1.27 13.11
CA GLY A 76 -17.12 1.10 11.98
C GLY A 76 -18.43 1.89 12.13
N LEU A 77 -19.28 1.84 11.10
CA LEU A 77 -20.59 2.53 11.09
C LEU A 77 -21.48 2.21 12.30
N ASN A 78 -21.39 1.00 12.81
CA ASN A 78 -22.17 0.54 13.97
C ASN A 78 -21.48 0.81 15.32
N GLN A 79 -20.46 1.68 15.32
CA GLN A 79 -19.59 1.94 16.47
C GLN A 79 -18.93 0.68 17.05
N VAL A 80 -18.83 -0.36 16.26
CA VAL A 80 -18.05 -1.55 16.58
C VAL A 80 -16.60 -1.30 16.23
N LEU A 81 -15.71 -1.62 17.15
CA LEU A 81 -14.26 -1.53 16.92
C LEU A 81 -13.84 -2.60 15.92
N ASP A 82 -13.30 -2.19 14.80
CA ASP A 82 -12.67 -3.04 13.81
C ASP A 82 -11.15 -2.90 13.93
N SER A 83 -10.43 -4.00 13.89
CA SER A 83 -8.97 -4.03 14.05
C SER A 83 -8.34 -4.81 12.92
N PHE A 84 -7.22 -4.34 12.46
CA PHE A 84 -6.44 -5.02 11.43
C PHE A 84 -4.99 -5.11 11.88
N VAL A 85 -4.55 -6.34 12.10
CA VAL A 85 -3.19 -6.65 12.53
C VAL A 85 -2.58 -7.62 11.55
N VAL A 86 -1.46 -7.23 10.96
CA VAL A 86 -0.61 -8.09 10.13
C VAL A 86 0.82 -7.86 10.56
N ASP A 87 1.47 -8.91 11.02
CA ASP A 87 2.84 -8.86 11.53
C ASP A 87 3.82 -9.43 10.50
N GLN A 88 4.86 -8.65 10.20
CA GLN A 88 6.01 -9.06 9.37
C GLN A 88 5.65 -9.67 8.01
N ALA A 89 4.53 -9.25 7.40
CA ALA A 89 4.19 -9.74 6.07
C ALA A 89 5.20 -9.28 5.02
N SER A 90 5.59 -10.17 4.13
CA SER A 90 6.42 -9.79 3.00
C SER A 90 5.58 -9.10 1.92
N PHE A 91 6.18 -8.18 1.19
CA PHE A 91 5.54 -7.55 0.05
C PHE A 91 6.49 -7.42 -1.15
N SER A 92 5.92 -7.30 -2.33
CA SER A 92 6.60 -6.84 -3.54
C SER A 92 5.90 -5.63 -4.12
N ILE A 93 6.60 -4.86 -4.97
CA ILE A 93 6.02 -3.72 -5.67
C ILE A 93 5.88 -4.04 -7.17
N SER A 94 4.79 -3.58 -7.77
CA SER A 94 4.55 -3.71 -9.21
C SER A 94 5.59 -2.94 -10.05
N GLU A 95 5.75 -3.29 -11.31
CA GLU A 95 6.73 -2.65 -12.22
C GLU A 95 6.48 -1.15 -12.40
N ASP A 96 5.21 -0.73 -12.40
CA ASP A 96 4.81 0.67 -12.48
C ASP A 96 4.96 1.41 -11.15
N GLY A 97 5.20 0.70 -10.03
CA GLY A 97 5.33 1.25 -8.69
C GLY A 97 4.01 1.73 -8.08
N GLU A 98 2.87 1.32 -8.62
CA GLU A 98 1.54 1.78 -8.19
C GLU A 98 0.85 0.80 -7.25
N HIS A 99 1.31 -0.47 -7.21
CA HIS A 99 0.73 -1.51 -6.37
C HIS A 99 1.75 -2.16 -5.45
N LEU A 100 1.33 -2.47 -4.22
CA LEU A 100 2.04 -3.35 -3.29
C LEU A 100 1.25 -4.65 -3.15
N PHE A 101 1.89 -5.77 -3.44
CA PHE A 101 1.33 -7.09 -3.21
C PHE A 101 1.84 -7.60 -1.86
N VAL A 102 0.97 -7.60 -0.86
CA VAL A 102 1.29 -8.05 0.51
C VAL A 102 0.88 -9.50 0.66
N TYR A 103 1.85 -10.35 0.92
CA TYR A 103 1.68 -11.80 1.00
C TYR A 103 1.42 -12.23 2.44
N ARG A 104 0.24 -12.80 2.68
CA ARG A 104 -0.13 -13.45 3.93
C ARG A 104 -0.18 -14.96 3.73
N GLU A 105 -0.29 -15.73 4.80
CA GLU A 105 -0.27 -17.20 4.74
C GLU A 105 -1.33 -17.79 3.80
N MET A 106 -2.52 -17.19 3.74
CA MET A 106 -3.69 -17.71 3.01
C MET A 106 -4.10 -16.87 1.81
N ASP A 107 -3.61 -15.64 1.68
CA ASP A 107 -4.03 -14.71 0.63
C ASP A 107 -2.98 -13.65 0.30
N THR A 108 -3.27 -12.87 -0.73
CA THR A 108 -2.48 -11.69 -1.13
C THR A 108 -3.38 -10.47 -1.13
N ILE A 109 -2.97 -9.42 -0.43
CA ILE A 109 -3.64 -8.13 -0.47
C ILE A 109 -2.99 -7.30 -1.57
N ASP A 110 -3.78 -6.84 -2.53
CA ASP A 110 -3.37 -5.85 -3.53
C ASP A 110 -3.70 -4.46 -3.00
N ILE A 111 -2.66 -3.69 -2.69
CA ILE A 111 -2.75 -2.33 -2.19
C ILE A 111 -2.35 -1.37 -3.29
N ARG A 112 -3.28 -0.54 -3.73
CA ARG A 112 -3.00 0.53 -4.68
C ARG A 112 -2.52 1.78 -3.97
N ILE A 113 -1.38 2.32 -4.40
CA ILE A 113 -0.82 3.56 -3.88
C ILE A 113 -1.44 4.73 -4.66
N LEU A 114 -2.16 5.60 -3.97
CA LEU A 114 -2.83 6.77 -4.55
C LEU A 114 -1.95 8.01 -4.49
N LEU A 115 -1.23 8.18 -3.40
CA LEU A 115 -0.31 9.28 -3.16
C LEU A 115 0.91 8.78 -2.40
N SER A 116 2.08 9.24 -2.76
CA SER A 116 3.30 9.06 -1.96
C SER A 116 4.16 10.30 -2.01
N SER A 117 4.38 10.90 -0.86
CA SER A 117 5.27 12.03 -0.65
C SER A 117 6.30 11.70 0.43
N LYS A 118 7.09 12.68 0.85
CA LYS A 118 8.01 12.50 1.99
C LYS A 118 7.29 12.43 3.33
N LYS A 119 6.07 12.97 3.41
CA LYS A 119 5.32 13.12 4.66
C LYS A 119 3.96 12.43 4.65
N ASP A 120 3.39 12.25 3.46
CA ASP A 120 2.03 11.76 3.31
C ASP A 120 2.02 10.55 2.38
N LEU A 121 1.26 9.54 2.76
CA LEU A 121 1.01 8.33 1.99
C LEU A 121 -0.48 8.06 1.99
N GLU A 122 -1.05 7.85 0.80
CA GLU A 122 -2.42 7.39 0.67
C GLU A 122 -2.43 6.10 -0.13
N PHE A 123 -3.19 5.13 0.34
CA PHE A 123 -3.41 3.90 -0.38
C PHE A 123 -4.82 3.36 -0.16
N GLU A 124 -5.22 2.47 -1.03
CA GLU A 124 -6.48 1.75 -0.92
C GLU A 124 -6.31 0.26 -1.22
N TYR A 125 -7.13 -0.56 -0.60
CA TYR A 125 -7.26 -1.95 -0.97
C TYR A 125 -8.71 -2.42 -0.82
N TYR A 126 -9.08 -3.42 -1.62
CA TYR A 126 -10.38 -4.06 -1.54
C TYR A 126 -10.29 -5.32 -0.70
N ASP A 127 -11.13 -5.39 0.35
CA ASP A 127 -11.25 -6.56 1.19
C ASP A 127 -12.35 -7.46 0.61
N PHE A 128 -11.93 -8.55 -0.04
CA PHE A 128 -12.85 -9.51 -0.66
C PHE A 128 -13.66 -10.32 0.36
N GLN A 129 -13.19 -10.46 1.60
CA GLN A 129 -13.92 -11.19 2.64
C GLN A 129 -15.08 -10.38 3.20
N GLN A 130 -14.91 -9.06 3.29
CA GLN A 130 -15.92 -8.16 3.81
C GLN A 130 -16.61 -7.32 2.72
N TYR A 131 -16.23 -7.49 1.46
CA TYR A 131 -16.74 -6.72 0.32
C TYR A 131 -16.64 -5.21 0.53
N ARG A 132 -15.52 -4.75 1.09
CA ARG A 132 -15.29 -3.35 1.45
C ARG A 132 -14.03 -2.80 0.79
N LEU A 133 -14.15 -1.60 0.23
CA LEU A 133 -12.98 -0.82 -0.16
C LEU A 133 -12.53 0.04 1.03
N ARG A 134 -11.27 -0.07 1.40
CA ARG A 134 -10.68 0.77 2.44
C ARG A 134 -9.63 1.69 1.83
N ARG A 135 -9.74 2.98 2.14
CA ARG A 135 -8.77 4.00 1.77
C ARG A 135 -8.17 4.61 3.03
N PHE A 136 -6.87 4.76 3.03
CA PHE A 136 -6.09 5.23 4.16
C PHE A 136 -5.36 6.51 3.80
N ALA A 137 -5.40 7.48 4.72
CA ALA A 137 -4.49 8.62 4.73
C ALA A 137 -3.52 8.46 5.91
N LEU A 138 -2.24 8.51 5.62
CA LEU A 138 -1.15 8.25 6.54
C LEU A 138 -0.20 9.43 6.55
N ARG A 139 0.33 9.73 7.73
CA ARG A 139 1.39 10.71 7.92
C ARG A 139 2.63 10.06 8.50
N LYS A 140 3.78 10.44 7.99
CA LYS A 140 5.07 9.95 8.48
C LYS A 140 5.32 10.45 9.89
N ASP A 141 5.67 9.52 10.79
CA ASP A 141 6.13 9.83 12.16
C ASP A 141 7.46 10.58 12.16
#